data_fc2dd3154a5fd808355a1988f73872fd
#
_entry.id   fc2dd3154a5fd808355a1988f73872fd
#
_cell.length_a   1.000
_cell.length_b   1.000
_cell.length_c   1.000
_cell.angle_alpha   90.00
_cell.angle_beta   90.00
_cell.angle_gamma   90.00
#
_symmetry.space_group_name_H-M   'P 1'
#
loop_
_entity.id
_entity.type
_entity.pdbx_description
1 polymer ?
#
loop_
_entity_poly.entity_id
_entity_poly.type
_entity_poly.pdbx_seq_one_letter_code
_entity_poly.pdbx_strand_id
1 'polypeptide(L)'
;TEFLRQLWQRATWQGIAVGTLGITGTDMIKSEGTLLRLPPLTTPDSISLQATLAPLTKAGVTRLALEASSHGLEQFRLDGLNIHIAAFTNLSRDHLDHHIDMDRYFAAKHRLFNNLLSEGGAAIINLDDHYSAAIIDSLQDRAVVIKTFGYAEDSDFRILSITPSGDGLDMKVTYQDQTWDIPLALSGTFQAINALTAAVMAYLGGLPLHDALGALPYLKAAPGRMQTIHGHPAGARVVVDYAHTPDALAAALGAL
;
A
#
# COMPACT_ATOMS: atom_id res chain seq x y z
N THR A 1 0.18 2.74 1.20
CA THR A 1 -0.46 3.63 2.20
C THR A 1 -0.75 5.01 1.61
N GLU A 2 0.23 5.72 1.04
CA GLU A 2 0.05 7.08 0.55
C GLU A 2 -0.97 7.18 -0.61
N PHE A 3 -0.96 6.26 -1.56
CA PHE A 3 -1.98 6.20 -2.61
C PHE A 3 -3.38 6.02 -2.05
N LEU A 4 -3.55 5.12 -1.09
CA LEU A 4 -4.83 4.88 -0.43
C LEU A 4 -5.34 6.15 0.28
N ARG A 5 -4.45 6.87 0.98
CA ARG A 5 -4.78 8.16 1.59
C ARG A 5 -5.23 9.20 0.55
N GLN A 6 -4.54 9.27 -0.61
CA GLN A 6 -4.90 10.20 -1.69
C GLN A 6 -6.28 9.84 -2.28
N LEU A 7 -6.62 8.56 -2.44
CA LEU A 7 -7.94 8.12 -2.87
C LEU A 7 -9.02 8.56 -1.89
N TRP A 8 -8.81 8.37 -0.59
CA TRP A 8 -9.73 8.84 0.44
C TRP A 8 -9.89 10.37 0.44
N GLN A 9 -8.80 11.11 0.27
CA GLN A 9 -8.84 12.56 0.18
C GLN A 9 -9.69 13.04 -1.01
N ARG A 10 -9.57 12.39 -2.17
CA ARG A 10 -10.41 12.70 -3.33
C ARG A 10 -11.89 12.36 -3.10
N ALA A 11 -12.16 11.31 -2.37
CA ALA A 11 -13.51 10.93 -1.93
C ALA A 11 -14.04 11.80 -0.77
N THR A 12 -13.30 12.84 -0.36
CA THR A 12 -13.61 13.70 0.79
C THR A 12 -13.70 12.96 2.12
N TRP A 13 -13.06 11.81 2.22
CA TRP A 13 -13.00 11.01 3.44
C TRP A 13 -11.84 11.44 4.33
N GLN A 14 -12.08 11.49 5.64
CA GLN A 14 -11.03 11.80 6.61
C GLN A 14 -10.19 10.55 6.89
N GLY A 15 -9.13 10.40 6.11
CA GLY A 15 -8.18 9.30 6.21
C GLY A 15 -6.75 9.78 6.33
N ILE A 16 -5.97 9.09 7.13
CA ILE A 16 -4.53 9.33 7.31
C ILE A 16 -3.73 8.11 6.90
N ALA A 17 -2.46 8.31 6.61
CA ALA A 17 -1.51 7.22 6.48
C ALA A 17 -0.39 7.34 7.51
N VAL A 18 0.07 6.19 8.00
CA VAL A 18 1.19 6.03 8.92
C VAL A 18 2.18 5.03 8.33
N GLY A 19 3.41 5.43 8.19
CA GLY A 19 4.45 4.59 7.60
C GLY A 19 5.82 5.26 7.65
N THR A 20 6.69 4.88 6.75
CA THR A 20 8.07 5.41 6.64
C THR A 20 8.12 6.95 6.54
N LEU A 21 7.11 7.59 5.98
CA LEU A 21 6.99 9.04 5.90
C LEU A 21 6.42 9.69 7.20
N GLY A 22 6.24 8.91 8.25
CA GLY A 22 5.54 9.36 9.46
C GLY A 22 4.02 9.38 9.25
N ILE A 23 3.35 10.38 9.80
CA ILE A 23 1.91 10.58 9.65
C ILE A 23 1.66 11.55 8.50
N THR A 24 0.84 11.16 7.53
CA THR A 24 0.42 12.01 6.41
C THR A 24 -1.10 12.16 6.37
N GLY A 25 -1.60 13.29 5.82
CA GLY A 25 -3.04 13.60 5.75
C GLY A 25 -3.57 14.37 6.96
N THR A 26 -2.70 14.85 7.82
CA THR A 26 -3.08 15.62 9.02
C THR A 26 -3.50 17.06 8.73
N ASP A 27 -3.19 17.56 7.55
CA ASP A 27 -3.62 18.87 7.05
C ASP A 27 -5.15 19.02 6.95
N MET A 28 -5.87 17.90 6.88
CA MET A 28 -7.33 17.87 6.90
C MET A 28 -7.93 17.81 8.32
N ILE A 29 -7.09 17.67 9.35
CA ILE A 29 -7.52 17.52 10.73
C ILE A 29 -7.48 18.88 11.40
N LYS A 30 -8.66 19.44 11.70
CA LYS A 30 -8.79 20.63 12.53
C LYS A 30 -8.54 20.29 14.00
N SER A 31 -7.30 20.04 14.39
CA SER A 31 -6.93 19.88 15.79
C SER A 31 -5.98 21.00 16.21
N GLU A 32 -6.46 21.92 17.03
CA GLU A 32 -5.60 22.90 17.69
C GLU A 32 -4.64 22.18 18.65
N GLY A 33 -3.35 22.27 18.33
CA GLY A 33 -2.28 22.07 19.31
C GLY A 33 -1.77 20.66 19.60
N THR A 34 -2.27 19.60 18.99
CA THR A 34 -1.70 18.26 19.22
C THR A 34 -0.60 17.97 18.21
N LEU A 35 0.65 18.12 18.64
CA LEU A 35 1.82 17.69 17.87
C LEU A 35 1.84 16.15 17.87
N LEU A 36 1.30 15.55 16.81
CA LEU A 36 1.37 14.11 16.58
C LEU A 36 2.80 13.75 16.18
N ARG A 37 3.59 13.26 17.12
CA ARG A 37 4.94 12.75 16.85
C ARG A 37 4.97 11.26 17.05
N LEU A 38 5.24 10.54 15.97
CA LEU A 38 5.61 9.14 16.04
C LEU A 38 7.15 9.01 15.98
N PRO A 39 7.71 7.98 16.62
CA PRO A 39 9.10 7.65 16.40
C PRO A 39 9.37 7.40 14.91
N PRO A 40 10.59 7.62 14.40
CA PRO A 40 10.93 7.45 12.98
C PRO A 40 11.03 5.95 12.62
N LEU A 41 9.94 5.25 12.76
CA LEU A 41 9.78 3.83 12.47
C LEU A 41 8.66 3.66 11.43
N THR A 42 8.87 2.78 10.47
CA THR A 42 7.85 2.43 9.46
C THR A 42 6.55 1.95 10.13
N THR A 43 6.69 1.09 11.14
CA THR A 43 5.60 0.68 12.03
C THR A 43 5.97 1.14 13.45
N PRO A 44 5.28 2.14 14.00
CA PRO A 44 5.55 2.63 15.36
C PRO A 44 5.34 1.54 16.41
N ASP A 45 5.92 1.71 17.59
CA ASP A 45 5.62 0.84 18.72
C ASP A 45 4.14 0.97 19.15
N SER A 46 3.62 -0.06 19.80
CA SER A 46 2.19 -0.15 20.14
C SER A 46 1.72 0.98 21.06
N ILE A 47 2.55 1.45 21.99
CA ILE A 47 2.18 2.53 22.93
C ILE A 47 2.08 3.85 22.17
N SER A 48 3.10 4.22 21.41
CA SER A 48 3.12 5.43 20.58
C SER A 48 1.99 5.44 19.54
N LEU A 49 1.71 4.28 18.94
CA LEU A 49 0.64 4.15 17.96
C LEU A 49 -0.72 4.39 18.61
N GLN A 50 -1.05 3.72 19.70
CA GLN A 50 -2.32 3.89 20.40
C GLN A 50 -2.49 5.33 20.97
N ALA A 51 -1.42 5.90 21.53
CA ALA A 51 -1.44 7.29 21.98
C ALA A 51 -1.69 8.29 20.85
N THR A 52 -1.29 7.95 19.63
CA THR A 52 -1.52 8.77 18.43
C THR A 52 -2.93 8.58 17.87
N LEU A 53 -3.44 7.35 17.83
CA LEU A 53 -4.74 7.03 17.24
C LEU A 53 -5.91 7.60 18.06
N ALA A 54 -5.82 7.61 19.38
CA ALA A 54 -6.88 8.11 20.25
C ALA A 54 -7.28 9.57 19.98
N PRO A 55 -6.36 10.55 19.92
CA PRO A 55 -6.71 11.92 19.55
C PRO A 55 -7.17 12.07 18.10
N LEU A 56 -6.63 11.28 17.17
CA LEU A 56 -7.05 11.28 15.76
C LEU A 56 -8.51 10.84 15.61
N THR A 57 -8.91 9.80 16.31
CA THR A 57 -10.31 9.34 16.35
C THR A 57 -11.23 10.44 16.90
N LYS A 58 -10.83 11.13 17.99
CA LYS A 58 -11.58 12.26 18.54
C LYS A 58 -11.67 13.44 17.56
N ALA A 59 -10.67 13.62 16.70
CA ALA A 59 -10.64 14.65 15.66
C ALA A 59 -11.46 14.26 14.41
N GLY A 60 -12.14 13.11 14.42
CA GLY A 60 -13.02 12.67 13.34
C GLY A 60 -12.33 11.83 12.25
N VAL A 61 -11.09 11.39 12.45
CA VAL A 61 -10.43 10.46 11.54
C VAL A 61 -11.14 9.11 11.61
N THR A 62 -11.64 8.64 10.48
CA THR A 62 -12.39 7.39 10.37
C THR A 62 -11.63 6.30 9.63
N ARG A 63 -10.50 6.63 9.01
CA ARG A 63 -9.71 5.69 8.19
C ARG A 63 -8.23 5.86 8.45
N LEU A 64 -7.57 4.71 8.60
CA LEU A 64 -6.12 4.62 8.81
C LEU A 64 -5.52 3.64 7.79
N ALA A 65 -4.58 4.11 6.98
CA ALA A 65 -3.68 3.26 6.20
C ALA A 65 -2.36 3.11 6.94
N LEU A 66 -1.92 1.89 7.19
CA LEU A 66 -0.73 1.62 7.99
C LEU A 66 0.25 0.71 7.24
N GLU A 67 1.54 1.02 7.30
CA GLU A 67 2.58 0.13 6.82
C GLU A 67 2.89 -0.93 7.89
N ALA A 68 2.65 -2.20 7.57
CA ALA A 68 2.95 -3.34 8.43
C ALA A 68 4.34 -3.91 8.08
N SER A 69 5.39 -3.35 8.68
CA SER A 69 6.74 -3.88 8.49
C SER A 69 6.89 -5.25 9.17
N SER A 70 7.76 -6.10 8.62
CA SER A 70 8.03 -7.42 9.19
C SER A 70 8.55 -7.33 10.63
N HIS A 71 9.43 -6.38 10.92
CA HIS A 71 9.88 -6.09 12.29
C HIS A 71 8.72 -5.70 13.21
N GLY A 72 7.81 -4.82 12.72
CA GLY A 72 6.64 -4.40 13.48
C GLY A 72 5.69 -5.55 13.78
N LEU A 73 5.48 -6.44 12.82
CA LEU A 73 4.65 -7.63 12.98
C LEU A 73 5.28 -8.64 13.94
N GLU A 74 6.58 -8.93 13.80
CA GLU A 74 7.31 -9.85 14.68
C GLU A 74 7.38 -9.34 16.13
N GLN A 75 7.51 -8.02 16.30
CA GLN A 75 7.55 -7.37 17.61
C GLN A 75 6.17 -7.01 18.17
N PHE A 76 5.10 -7.54 17.60
CA PHE A 76 3.71 -7.36 18.09
C PHE A 76 3.26 -5.88 18.16
N ARG A 77 3.85 -4.98 17.37
CA ARG A 77 3.56 -3.55 17.45
C ARG A 77 2.16 -3.18 16.99
N LEU A 78 1.52 -4.03 16.17
CA LEU A 78 0.16 -3.85 15.65
C LEU A 78 -0.89 -4.63 16.44
N ASP A 79 -0.49 -5.39 17.47
CA ASP A 79 -1.41 -6.13 18.31
C ASP A 79 -2.31 -5.15 19.09
N GLY A 80 -3.57 -5.50 19.20
CA GLY A 80 -4.59 -4.60 19.75
C GLY A 80 -5.23 -3.65 18.75
N LEU A 81 -4.76 -3.62 17.47
CA LEU A 81 -5.50 -2.99 16.38
C LEU A 81 -6.49 -3.98 15.77
N ASN A 82 -7.64 -3.45 15.35
CA ASN A 82 -8.62 -4.20 14.58
C ASN A 82 -8.38 -3.92 13.08
N ILE A 83 -7.68 -4.83 12.40
CA ILE A 83 -7.34 -4.68 10.98
C ILE A 83 -8.48 -5.23 10.13
N HIS A 84 -9.17 -4.36 9.42
CA HIS A 84 -10.30 -4.76 8.56
C HIS A 84 -9.89 -5.16 7.15
N ILE A 85 -8.81 -4.56 6.62
CA ILE A 85 -8.33 -4.82 5.26
C ILE A 85 -6.82 -4.96 5.30
N ALA A 86 -6.30 -6.08 4.81
CA ALA A 86 -4.87 -6.34 4.68
C ALA A 86 -4.50 -6.57 3.22
N ALA A 87 -3.34 -6.05 2.78
CA ALA A 87 -2.84 -6.27 1.43
C ALA A 87 -1.44 -6.88 1.44
N PHE A 88 -1.23 -7.87 0.57
CA PHE A 88 0.07 -8.47 0.26
C PHE A 88 0.45 -8.13 -1.17
N THR A 89 1.53 -7.35 -1.33
CA THR A 89 1.99 -6.88 -2.64
C THR A 89 3.07 -7.79 -3.24
N ASN A 90 4.10 -8.06 -2.47
CA ASN A 90 5.19 -8.98 -2.83
C ASN A 90 6.11 -9.24 -1.62
N LEU A 91 6.94 -10.26 -1.75
CA LEU A 91 8.01 -10.56 -0.82
C LEU A 91 9.30 -10.89 -1.58
N SER A 92 10.17 -9.91 -1.73
CA SER A 92 11.51 -10.07 -2.29
C SER A 92 12.56 -10.14 -1.19
N ARG A 93 13.77 -10.55 -1.56
CA ARG A 93 14.90 -10.67 -0.61
C ARG A 93 15.24 -9.32 0.00
N ASP A 94 14.96 -9.17 1.29
CA ASP A 94 15.27 -8.01 2.12
C ASP A 94 15.31 -8.43 3.60
N HIS A 95 15.89 -7.60 4.47
CA HIS A 95 15.87 -7.79 5.93
C HIS A 95 16.39 -9.16 6.44
N LEU A 96 17.24 -9.86 5.68
CA LEU A 96 17.80 -11.16 6.09
C LEU A 96 18.86 -11.03 7.19
N ASP A 97 19.40 -9.86 7.40
CA ASP A 97 20.20 -9.49 8.57
C ASP A 97 19.41 -9.61 9.88
N HIS A 98 18.09 -9.43 9.81
CA HIS A 98 17.17 -9.55 10.95
C HIS A 98 16.47 -10.92 10.99
N HIS A 99 15.87 -11.34 9.87
CA HIS A 99 15.01 -12.54 9.82
C HIS A 99 15.77 -13.86 9.59
N ILE A 100 17.10 -13.80 9.35
CA ILE A 100 17.96 -14.95 9.09
C ILE A 100 17.69 -15.61 7.72
N ASP A 101 16.44 -15.94 7.40
CA ASP A 101 15.99 -16.59 6.16
C ASP A 101 14.64 -16.06 5.67
N MET A 102 14.28 -16.45 4.44
CA MET A 102 13.02 -16.02 3.80
C MET A 102 11.79 -16.63 4.46
N ASP A 103 11.89 -17.82 5.06
CA ASP A 103 10.76 -18.48 5.72
C ASP A 103 10.34 -17.71 6.98
N ARG A 104 11.30 -17.29 7.78
CA ARG A 104 11.06 -16.43 8.96
C ARG A 104 10.55 -15.05 8.55
N TYR A 105 11.11 -14.49 7.49
CA TYR A 105 10.63 -13.21 6.94
C TYR A 105 9.18 -13.32 6.47
N PHE A 106 8.84 -14.39 5.74
CA PHE A 106 7.46 -14.67 5.35
C PHE A 106 6.56 -14.89 6.58
N ALA A 107 6.97 -15.73 7.52
CA ALA A 107 6.19 -16.00 8.73
C ALA A 107 5.85 -14.72 9.51
N ALA A 108 6.80 -13.78 9.63
CA ALA A 108 6.56 -12.48 10.26
C ALA A 108 5.48 -11.69 9.50
N LYS A 109 5.54 -11.61 8.16
CA LYS A 109 4.53 -10.91 7.35
C LYS A 109 3.18 -11.63 7.32
N HIS A 110 3.19 -12.96 7.28
CA HIS A 110 2.00 -13.81 7.27
C HIS A 110 1.13 -13.61 8.51
N ARG A 111 1.75 -13.23 9.63
CA ARG A 111 1.06 -12.89 10.86
C ARG A 111 -0.01 -11.80 10.69
N LEU A 112 0.16 -10.87 9.74
CA LEU A 112 -0.84 -9.85 9.41
C LEU A 112 -2.19 -10.50 9.02
N PHE A 113 -2.13 -11.57 8.25
CA PHE A 113 -3.30 -12.26 7.73
C PHE A 113 -3.87 -13.26 8.75
N ASN A 114 -3.00 -14.06 9.36
CA ASN A 114 -3.43 -15.10 10.29
C ASN A 114 -3.92 -14.60 11.64
N ASN A 115 -3.29 -13.54 12.17
CA ASN A 115 -3.51 -13.14 13.55
C ASN A 115 -4.19 -11.78 13.70
N LEU A 116 -3.96 -10.84 12.78
CA LEU A 116 -4.40 -9.46 12.95
C LEU A 116 -5.58 -9.07 12.07
N LEU A 117 -5.74 -9.70 10.91
CA LEU A 117 -6.90 -9.48 10.05
C LEU A 117 -8.15 -9.98 10.76
N SER A 118 -9.15 -9.11 10.89
CA SER A 118 -10.39 -9.40 11.61
C SER A 118 -11.31 -10.35 10.84
N GLU A 119 -12.09 -11.13 11.54
CA GLU A 119 -13.23 -11.81 10.92
C GLU A 119 -14.20 -10.80 10.32
N GLY A 120 -14.77 -11.13 9.15
CA GLY A 120 -15.56 -10.20 8.34
C GLY A 120 -14.73 -9.16 7.58
N GLY A 121 -13.40 -9.21 7.70
CA GLY A 121 -12.48 -8.34 6.99
C GLY A 121 -12.19 -8.79 5.55
N ALA A 122 -11.19 -8.15 4.92
CA ALA A 122 -10.79 -8.49 3.55
C ALA A 122 -9.27 -8.59 3.40
N ALA A 123 -8.82 -9.58 2.63
CA ALA A 123 -7.44 -9.78 2.19
C ALA A 123 -7.31 -9.46 0.70
N ILE A 124 -6.28 -8.71 0.32
CA ILE A 124 -5.95 -8.39 -1.06
C ILE A 124 -4.58 -8.98 -1.37
N ILE A 125 -4.50 -9.90 -2.32
CA ILE A 125 -3.32 -10.74 -2.51
C ILE A 125 -2.85 -10.68 -3.95
N ASN A 126 -1.56 -10.37 -4.15
CA ASN A 126 -0.92 -10.42 -5.45
C ASN A 126 -0.61 -11.87 -5.84
N LEU A 127 -1.30 -12.41 -6.87
CA LEU A 127 -1.09 -13.78 -7.33
C LEU A 127 0.24 -14.00 -8.07
N ASP A 128 0.91 -12.94 -8.49
CA ASP A 128 2.21 -13.05 -9.16
C ASP A 128 3.35 -13.40 -8.19
N ASP A 129 3.11 -13.32 -6.88
CA ASP A 129 4.08 -13.67 -5.84
C ASP A 129 3.89 -15.13 -5.38
N HIS A 130 4.98 -15.88 -5.27
CA HIS A 130 4.94 -17.31 -4.93
C HIS A 130 4.46 -17.62 -3.50
N TYR A 131 4.43 -16.64 -2.58
CA TYR A 131 3.87 -16.80 -1.25
C TYR A 131 2.35 -16.62 -1.19
N SER A 132 1.72 -16.17 -2.27
CA SER A 132 0.29 -15.88 -2.31
C SER A 132 -0.58 -17.09 -1.97
N ALA A 133 -0.23 -18.27 -2.48
CA ALA A 133 -0.96 -19.52 -2.21
C ALA A 133 -0.99 -19.84 -0.71
N ALA A 134 0.13 -19.73 -0.02
CA ALA A 134 0.20 -20.00 1.43
C ALA A 134 -0.66 -19.03 2.26
N ILE A 135 -0.76 -17.75 1.82
CA ILE A 135 -1.63 -16.77 2.48
C ILE A 135 -3.10 -17.13 2.23
N ILE A 136 -3.47 -17.45 0.99
CA ILE A 136 -4.85 -17.81 0.62
C ILE A 136 -5.28 -19.06 1.39
N ASP A 137 -4.45 -20.11 1.40
CA ASP A 137 -4.75 -21.37 2.11
C ASP A 137 -5.01 -21.13 3.60
N SER A 138 -4.26 -20.23 4.22
CA SER A 138 -4.45 -19.91 5.64
C SER A 138 -5.74 -19.16 5.96
N LEU A 139 -6.42 -18.64 4.95
CA LEU A 139 -7.66 -17.87 5.09
C LEU A 139 -8.91 -18.65 4.69
N GLN A 140 -8.78 -19.87 4.14
CA GLN A 140 -9.91 -20.63 3.57
C GLN A 140 -11.03 -20.92 4.58
N ASP A 141 -10.67 -21.18 5.84
CA ASP A 141 -11.64 -21.51 6.90
C ASP A 141 -12.08 -20.27 7.70
N ARG A 142 -11.69 -19.08 7.27
CA ARG A 142 -11.99 -17.82 7.95
C ARG A 142 -13.09 -17.05 7.22
N ALA A 143 -13.91 -16.32 7.97
CA ALA A 143 -14.93 -15.42 7.43
C ALA A 143 -14.29 -14.13 6.89
N VAL A 144 -13.43 -14.25 5.87
CA VAL A 144 -12.67 -13.16 5.25
C VAL A 144 -12.94 -13.12 3.75
N VAL A 145 -13.19 -11.93 3.22
CA VAL A 145 -13.29 -11.74 1.77
C VAL A 145 -11.89 -11.72 1.17
N ILE A 146 -11.59 -12.66 0.28
CA ILE A 146 -10.32 -12.68 -0.46
C ILE A 146 -10.54 -12.05 -1.83
N LYS A 147 -9.70 -11.08 -2.18
CA LYS A 147 -9.58 -10.51 -3.52
C LYS A 147 -8.15 -10.59 -3.99
N THR A 148 -7.98 -11.02 -5.22
CA THR A 148 -6.68 -11.22 -5.84
C THR A 148 -6.42 -10.20 -6.94
N PHE A 149 -5.16 -9.89 -7.18
CA PHE A 149 -4.74 -9.06 -8.30
C PHE A 149 -3.41 -9.55 -8.86
N GLY A 150 -3.08 -9.17 -10.07
CA GLY A 150 -1.84 -9.54 -10.74
C GLY A 150 -2.03 -9.77 -12.24
N TYR A 151 -1.00 -10.30 -12.89
CA TYR A 151 -1.04 -10.72 -14.29
C TYR A 151 -1.60 -12.14 -14.45
N ALA A 152 -1.62 -12.94 -13.39
CA ALA A 152 -2.15 -14.29 -13.39
C ALA A 152 -3.60 -14.31 -13.92
N GLU A 153 -3.93 -15.36 -14.71
CA GLU A 153 -5.23 -15.45 -15.40
C GLU A 153 -6.42 -15.56 -14.46
N ASP A 154 -6.20 -16.11 -13.27
CA ASP A 154 -7.18 -16.32 -12.22
C ASP A 154 -7.27 -15.17 -11.21
N SER A 155 -6.55 -14.07 -11.46
CA SER A 155 -6.68 -12.86 -10.63
C SER A 155 -8.06 -12.22 -10.77
N ASP A 156 -8.70 -11.87 -9.65
CA ASP A 156 -9.94 -11.07 -9.66
C ASP A 156 -9.75 -9.75 -10.43
N PHE A 157 -8.72 -8.98 -10.05
CA PHE A 157 -8.29 -7.76 -10.73
C PHE A 157 -7.09 -8.08 -11.61
N ARG A 158 -7.36 -8.59 -12.82
CA ARG A 158 -6.30 -9.02 -13.72
C ARG A 158 -5.70 -7.83 -14.46
N ILE A 159 -4.38 -7.69 -14.35
CA ILE A 159 -3.60 -6.73 -15.12
C ILE A 159 -3.37 -7.34 -16.52
N LEU A 160 -3.90 -6.72 -17.56
CA LEU A 160 -3.67 -7.14 -18.93
C LEU A 160 -2.37 -6.57 -19.47
N SER A 161 -2.10 -5.31 -19.16
CA SER A 161 -0.85 -4.63 -19.54
C SER A 161 -0.57 -3.42 -18.67
N ILE A 162 0.70 -3.11 -18.51
CA ILE A 162 1.21 -1.82 -18.02
C ILE A 162 2.31 -1.40 -19.00
N THR A 163 2.10 -0.31 -19.71
CA THR A 163 3.03 0.17 -20.76
C THR A 163 3.43 1.62 -20.50
N PRO A 164 4.67 2.03 -20.80
CA PRO A 164 5.06 3.42 -20.78
C PRO A 164 4.20 4.26 -21.73
N SER A 165 3.79 5.46 -21.32
CA SER A 165 2.98 6.38 -22.10
C SER A 165 3.32 7.82 -21.73
N GLY A 166 4.01 8.54 -22.62
CA GLY A 166 4.51 9.89 -22.31
C GLY A 166 5.41 9.89 -21.07
N ASP A 167 5.08 10.73 -20.09
CA ASP A 167 5.82 10.81 -18.81
C ASP A 167 5.26 9.87 -17.73
N GLY A 168 4.33 8.98 -18.10
CA GLY A 168 3.63 8.09 -17.18
C GLY A 168 3.47 6.67 -17.72
N LEU A 169 2.36 6.04 -17.35
CA LEU A 169 2.03 4.66 -17.70
C LEU A 169 0.57 4.58 -18.14
N ASP A 170 0.27 3.68 -19.08
CA ASP A 170 -1.08 3.21 -19.35
C ASP A 170 -1.26 1.81 -18.78
N MET A 171 -2.19 1.64 -17.87
CA MET A 171 -2.53 0.36 -17.26
C MET A 171 -3.90 -0.11 -17.74
N LYS A 172 -3.97 -1.36 -18.22
CA LYS A 172 -5.22 -2.02 -18.56
C LYS A 172 -5.52 -3.11 -17.55
N VAL A 173 -6.69 -3.03 -16.91
CA VAL A 173 -7.14 -3.96 -15.85
C VAL A 173 -8.54 -4.46 -16.17
N THR A 174 -8.78 -5.74 -15.90
CA THR A 174 -10.14 -6.29 -15.94
C THR A 174 -10.57 -6.76 -14.53
N TYR A 175 -11.85 -6.62 -14.22
CA TYR A 175 -12.49 -7.19 -13.05
C TYR A 175 -13.92 -7.60 -13.45
N GLN A 176 -14.28 -8.86 -13.19
CA GLN A 176 -15.50 -9.45 -13.74
C GLN A 176 -15.50 -9.28 -15.28
N ASP A 177 -16.57 -8.79 -15.87
CA ASP A 177 -16.71 -8.60 -17.32
C ASP A 177 -16.37 -7.18 -17.80
N GLN A 178 -15.78 -6.36 -16.92
CA GLN A 178 -15.44 -4.97 -17.25
C GLN A 178 -13.92 -4.79 -17.40
N THR A 179 -13.55 -3.94 -18.35
CA THR A 179 -12.16 -3.55 -18.59
C THR A 179 -12.01 -2.04 -18.45
N TRP A 180 -10.94 -1.61 -17.79
CA TRP A 180 -10.57 -0.22 -17.62
C TRP A 180 -9.22 0.05 -18.26
N ASP A 181 -9.15 1.13 -19.03
CA ASP A 181 -7.91 1.73 -19.51
C ASP A 181 -7.60 2.94 -18.61
N ILE A 182 -6.51 2.88 -17.87
CA ILE A 182 -6.20 3.80 -16.78
C ILE A 182 -4.85 4.46 -17.05
N PRO A 183 -4.82 5.74 -17.48
CA PRO A 183 -3.58 6.48 -17.55
C PRO A 183 -3.09 6.85 -16.16
N LEU A 184 -1.80 6.73 -15.89
CA LEU A 184 -1.17 7.00 -14.60
C LEU A 184 -0.03 7.99 -14.75
N ALA A 185 -0.06 9.07 -13.98
CA ALA A 185 1.04 10.02 -13.88
C ALA A 185 2.14 9.52 -12.92
N LEU A 186 2.52 8.23 -13.08
CA LEU A 186 3.48 7.52 -12.22
C LEU A 186 4.57 6.90 -13.09
N SER A 187 5.76 6.72 -12.53
CA SER A 187 6.88 6.03 -13.18
C SER A 187 7.16 4.70 -12.51
N GLY A 188 7.37 3.65 -13.33
CA GLY A 188 7.66 2.29 -12.87
C GLY A 188 6.40 1.43 -12.70
N THR A 189 6.42 0.25 -13.30
CA THR A 189 5.31 -0.71 -13.28
C THR A 189 4.87 -1.08 -11.86
N PHE A 190 5.82 -1.16 -10.92
CA PHE A 190 5.53 -1.42 -9.51
C PHE A 190 4.67 -0.32 -8.86
N GLN A 191 4.77 0.95 -9.32
CA GLN A 191 3.91 2.02 -8.85
C GLN A 191 2.47 1.84 -9.34
N ALA A 192 2.29 1.39 -10.59
CA ALA A 192 0.95 1.07 -11.11
C ALA A 192 0.31 -0.09 -10.32
N ILE A 193 1.07 -1.13 -10.01
CA ILE A 193 0.64 -2.27 -9.19
C ILE A 193 0.25 -1.79 -7.78
N ASN A 194 1.05 -0.94 -7.16
CA ASN A 194 0.74 -0.35 -5.85
C ASN A 194 -0.51 0.55 -5.90
N ALA A 195 -0.70 1.29 -7.00
CA ALA A 195 -1.88 2.13 -7.19
C ALA A 195 -3.15 1.28 -7.33
N LEU A 196 -3.08 0.19 -8.11
CA LEU A 196 -4.19 -0.78 -8.22
C LEU A 196 -4.51 -1.40 -6.86
N THR A 197 -3.51 -1.85 -6.12
CA THR A 197 -3.69 -2.38 -4.76
C THR A 197 -4.43 -1.38 -3.86
N ALA A 198 -4.03 -0.11 -3.90
CA ALA A 198 -4.68 0.94 -3.12
C ALA A 198 -6.14 1.16 -3.57
N ALA A 199 -6.43 1.09 -4.88
CA ALA A 199 -7.80 1.21 -5.38
C ALA A 199 -8.68 0.05 -4.93
N VAL A 200 -8.17 -1.18 -4.97
CA VAL A 200 -8.89 -2.37 -4.48
C VAL A 200 -9.13 -2.27 -2.96
N MET A 201 -8.14 -1.78 -2.18
CA MET A 201 -8.34 -1.49 -0.75
C MET A 201 -9.41 -0.44 -0.51
N ALA A 202 -9.42 0.65 -1.30
CA ALA A 202 -10.44 1.69 -1.19
C ALA A 202 -11.84 1.14 -1.53
N TYR A 203 -11.93 0.33 -2.57
CA TYR A 203 -13.18 -0.34 -2.98
C TYR A 203 -13.73 -1.25 -1.89
N LEU A 204 -12.91 -2.12 -1.32
CA LEU A 204 -13.32 -2.99 -0.22
C LEU A 204 -13.61 -2.21 1.07
N GLY A 205 -13.02 -1.02 1.21
CA GLY A 205 -13.33 -0.06 2.27
C GLY A 205 -14.60 0.78 2.04
N GLY A 206 -15.37 0.49 0.98
CA GLY A 206 -16.67 1.08 0.70
C GLY A 206 -16.68 2.21 -0.35
N LEU A 207 -15.56 2.52 -1.00
CA LEU A 207 -15.56 3.43 -2.15
C LEU A 207 -16.09 2.69 -3.39
N PRO A 208 -17.03 3.24 -4.17
CA PRO A 208 -17.46 2.60 -5.40
C PRO A 208 -16.26 2.29 -6.31
N LEU A 209 -16.25 1.11 -6.93
CA LEU A 209 -15.11 0.66 -7.76
C LEU A 209 -14.79 1.65 -8.88
N HIS A 210 -15.81 2.16 -9.56
CA HIS A 210 -15.64 3.16 -10.61
C HIS A 210 -14.91 4.41 -10.09
N ASP A 211 -15.22 4.87 -8.88
CA ASP A 211 -14.59 6.05 -8.28
C ASP A 211 -13.15 5.75 -7.84
N ALA A 212 -12.92 4.54 -7.29
CA ALA A 212 -11.59 4.10 -6.87
C ALA A 212 -10.63 4.02 -8.07
N LEU A 213 -11.04 3.37 -9.17
CA LEU A 213 -10.24 3.26 -10.38
C LEU A 213 -10.14 4.58 -11.15
N GLY A 214 -11.25 5.34 -11.22
CA GLY A 214 -11.30 6.67 -11.87
C GLY A 214 -10.45 7.74 -11.17
N ALA A 215 -10.05 7.51 -9.92
CA ALA A 215 -9.16 8.41 -9.18
C ALA A 215 -7.67 8.13 -9.44
N LEU A 216 -7.31 6.98 -9.97
CA LEU A 216 -5.91 6.57 -10.19
C LEU A 216 -5.10 7.52 -11.08
N PRO A 217 -5.65 8.11 -12.15
CA PRO A 217 -4.93 9.07 -12.99
C PRO A 217 -4.39 10.31 -12.24
N TYR A 218 -4.97 10.60 -11.10
CA TYR A 218 -4.64 11.79 -10.30
C TYR A 218 -3.69 11.52 -9.14
N LEU A 219 -3.25 10.28 -8.97
CA LEU A 219 -2.29 9.92 -7.94
C LEU A 219 -0.92 10.54 -8.22
N LYS A 220 -0.26 10.94 -7.16
CA LYS A 220 1.11 11.45 -7.18
C LYS A 220 2.01 10.48 -6.42
N ALA A 221 3.21 10.28 -6.95
CA ALA A 221 4.23 9.50 -6.26
C ALA A 221 4.46 10.04 -4.85
N ALA A 222 4.65 9.12 -3.90
CA ALA A 222 5.04 9.51 -2.55
C ALA A 222 6.44 10.15 -2.55
N PRO A 223 6.75 11.07 -1.65
CA PRO A 223 8.09 11.62 -1.52
C PRO A 223 9.15 10.52 -1.44
N GLY A 224 10.21 10.62 -2.26
CA GLY A 224 11.27 9.64 -2.32
C GLY A 224 10.88 8.26 -2.91
N ARG A 225 9.77 8.16 -3.64
CA ARG A 225 9.34 6.94 -4.34
C ARG A 225 9.13 7.24 -5.82
N MET A 226 10.16 7.04 -6.65
CA MET A 226 10.19 7.46 -8.06
C MET A 226 9.74 8.92 -8.25
N GLN A 227 10.07 9.76 -7.27
CA GLN A 227 9.68 11.16 -7.26
C GLN A 227 10.48 11.94 -8.31
N THR A 228 9.81 12.44 -9.34
CA THR A 228 10.43 13.33 -10.33
C THR A 228 10.59 14.73 -9.75
N ILE A 229 11.79 15.26 -9.82
CA ILE A 229 12.13 16.65 -9.46
C ILE A 229 12.20 17.45 -10.75
N HIS A 230 11.32 18.43 -10.87
CA HIS A 230 11.25 19.30 -12.05
C HIS A 230 12.18 20.51 -11.91
N GLY A 231 12.52 21.14 -13.06
CA GLY A 231 13.22 22.42 -13.09
C GLY A 231 14.74 22.33 -13.06
N HIS A 232 15.34 21.18 -13.40
CA HIS A 232 16.79 21.07 -13.54
C HIS A 232 17.27 21.99 -14.69
N PRO A 233 18.29 22.87 -14.46
CA PRO A 233 18.69 23.92 -15.42
C PRO A 233 19.14 23.38 -16.79
N ALA A 234 19.72 22.18 -16.83
CA ALA A 234 20.15 21.52 -18.06
C ALA A 234 19.07 20.58 -18.66
N GLY A 235 17.80 20.63 -18.20
CA GLY A 235 16.73 19.77 -18.68
C GLY A 235 16.87 18.29 -18.32
N ALA A 236 17.79 17.93 -17.42
CA ALA A 236 17.97 16.56 -16.99
C ALA A 236 16.76 16.08 -16.17
N ARG A 237 16.32 14.84 -16.40
CA ARG A 237 15.35 14.16 -15.55
C ARG A 237 16.02 13.74 -14.25
N VAL A 238 15.56 14.29 -13.14
CA VAL A 238 16.04 13.96 -11.80
C VAL A 238 14.95 13.19 -11.08
N VAL A 239 15.28 12.00 -10.58
CA VAL A 239 14.33 11.13 -9.85
C VAL A 239 14.93 10.77 -8.50
N VAL A 240 14.12 10.84 -7.45
CA VAL A 240 14.48 10.42 -6.09
C VAL A 240 13.72 9.14 -5.76
N ASP A 241 14.46 8.09 -5.39
CA ASP A 241 13.89 6.82 -4.95
C ASP A 241 14.62 6.27 -3.72
N TYR A 242 13.94 5.50 -2.93
CA TYR A 242 14.46 4.85 -1.72
C TYR A 242 15.01 3.45 -1.98
N ALA A 243 15.14 3.03 -3.24
CA ALA A 243 15.69 1.73 -3.60
C ALA A 243 17.10 1.52 -2.99
N HIS A 244 17.25 0.48 -2.17
CA HIS A 244 18.49 0.18 -1.44
C HIS A 244 18.83 -1.31 -1.45
N THR A 245 18.04 -2.14 -2.15
CA THR A 245 18.37 -3.54 -2.45
C THR A 245 18.68 -3.70 -3.93
N PRO A 246 19.43 -4.73 -4.36
CA PRO A 246 19.72 -4.97 -5.77
C PRO A 246 18.46 -5.03 -6.65
N ASP A 247 17.43 -5.76 -6.21
CA ASP A 247 16.18 -5.92 -6.95
C ASP A 247 15.40 -4.60 -7.04
N ALA A 248 15.31 -3.86 -5.93
CA ALA A 248 14.65 -2.55 -5.92
C ALA A 248 15.38 -1.54 -6.80
N LEU A 249 16.74 -1.52 -6.79
CA LEU A 249 17.53 -0.64 -7.63
C LEU A 249 17.36 -1.01 -9.11
N ALA A 250 17.39 -2.29 -9.45
CA ALA A 250 17.14 -2.76 -10.82
C ALA A 250 15.75 -2.33 -11.31
N ALA A 251 14.72 -2.48 -10.48
CA ALA A 251 13.36 -2.05 -10.81
C ALA A 251 13.27 -0.51 -10.98
N ALA A 252 13.91 0.27 -10.12
CA ALA A 252 13.93 1.72 -10.21
C ALA A 252 14.67 2.21 -11.47
N LEU A 253 15.83 1.62 -11.78
CA LEU A 253 16.61 1.96 -13.00
C LEU A 253 15.88 1.53 -14.27
N GLY A 254 15.22 0.37 -14.26
CA GLY A 254 14.42 -0.10 -15.40
C GLY A 254 13.17 0.73 -15.67
N ALA A 255 12.77 1.60 -14.74
CA ALA A 255 11.63 2.50 -14.86
C ALA A 255 11.99 3.89 -15.41
N LEU A 256 13.29 4.17 -15.67
CA LEU A 256 13.80 5.44 -16.17
C LEU A 256 14.02 5.43 -17.69
#